data_a64bbf11c5a7c51f9aca750c66e045c7
#
_entry.id   a64bbf11c5a7c51f9aca750c66e045c7
#
_cell.length_a   1.000
_cell.length_b   1.000
_cell.length_c   1.000
_cell.angle_alpha   90.00
_cell.angle_beta   90.00
_cell.angle_gamma   90.00
#
_symmetry.space_group_name_H-M   'P 1'
#
loop_
_entity.id
_entity.type
_entity.pdbx_description
1 polymer ?
#
loop_
_entity_poly.entity_id
_entity_poly.type
_entity_poly.pdbx_seq_one_letter_code
_entity_poly.pdbx_strand_id
1 'polypeptide(L)'
;MIKQLLQLAQANPLKSYTDTADWASNYYQLVSDKPPIEKAILGGFSCQQFSFAFMAGYQAALEHMFPTIAPNELKALCVSEEKGGHPKAIQTTLIDNQLNGLKTYITAGSDVEHLLVLCKTDKVVNGRPQLKMVHLPKGAENTELTNFELSFMKEVKHGKLAMSNTPIVDSQLLSGDGFSDYAKPFRTLEDICVGAAYQAMLLRQAMEHQWADDLRDQILFSLFSLKNLLALPLLDQNTHILLAAQDDNFEKLLPSIESNIEATSSAPFKADWQMNKKLIGLGNKSKAARLAKARSLLFE
;
A
#
# COMPACT_ATOMS: atom_id res chain seq x y z
N MET A 1 -17.01 -12.19 7.54
CA MET A 1 -16.67 -10.99 6.75
C MET A 1 -17.89 -10.27 6.18
N ILE A 2 -18.68 -10.81 5.21
CA ILE A 2 -19.84 -10.08 4.63
C ILE A 2 -20.79 -9.55 5.72
N LYS A 3 -21.18 -10.40 6.67
CA LYS A 3 -22.04 -9.98 7.80
C LYS A 3 -21.41 -8.82 8.59
N GLN A 4 -20.09 -8.82 8.77
CA GLN A 4 -19.38 -7.74 9.46
C GLN A 4 -19.37 -6.45 8.64
N LEU A 5 -19.20 -6.53 7.31
CA LEU A 5 -19.29 -5.35 6.43
C LEU A 5 -20.69 -4.74 6.47
N LEU A 6 -21.74 -5.58 6.42
CA LEU A 6 -23.12 -5.12 6.54
C LEU A 6 -23.40 -4.46 7.89
N GLN A 7 -22.92 -5.06 8.97
CA GLN A 7 -23.06 -4.49 10.33
C GLN A 7 -22.32 -3.14 10.45
N LEU A 8 -21.14 -3.02 9.86
CA LEU A 8 -20.41 -1.76 9.78
C LEU A 8 -21.16 -0.69 8.99
N ALA A 9 -21.74 -1.06 7.83
CA ALA A 9 -22.56 -0.16 7.03
C ALA A 9 -23.76 0.39 7.82
N GLN A 10 -24.39 -0.46 8.62
CA GLN A 10 -25.54 -0.08 9.44
C GLN A 10 -25.17 0.73 10.68
N ALA A 11 -24.01 0.42 11.30
CA ALA A 11 -23.59 1.03 12.56
C ALA A 11 -22.85 2.37 12.38
N ASN A 12 -22.22 2.60 11.24
CA ASN A 12 -21.35 3.74 11.02
C ASN A 12 -21.64 4.43 9.68
N PRO A 13 -22.03 5.71 9.69
CA PRO A 13 -22.05 6.50 8.46
C PRO A 13 -20.62 6.59 7.89
N LEU A 14 -20.54 6.73 6.58
CA LEU A 14 -19.24 6.97 5.92
C LEU A 14 -18.62 8.27 6.47
N LYS A 15 -17.34 8.21 6.82
CA LYS A 15 -16.58 9.36 7.33
C LYS A 15 -15.70 9.93 6.24
N SER A 16 -15.65 11.26 6.19
CA SER A 16 -14.60 12.02 5.50
C SER A 16 -13.60 12.49 6.54
N TYR A 17 -12.33 12.43 6.19
CA TYR A 17 -11.23 12.82 7.06
C TYR A 17 -10.51 14.04 6.46
N THR A 18 -9.97 14.89 7.31
CA THR A 18 -9.27 16.12 6.89
C THR A 18 -7.79 15.88 6.66
N ASP A 19 -7.20 14.94 7.38
CA ASP A 19 -5.78 14.61 7.31
C ASP A 19 -5.49 13.17 7.76
N THR A 20 -4.25 12.76 7.60
CA THR A 20 -3.77 11.41 7.90
C THR A 20 -3.87 11.06 9.39
N ALA A 21 -3.68 12.02 10.30
CA ALA A 21 -3.70 11.76 11.74
C ALA A 21 -5.13 11.47 12.24
N ASP A 22 -6.11 12.27 11.77
CA ASP A 22 -7.53 12.03 12.06
C ASP A 22 -7.97 10.68 11.52
N TRP A 23 -7.61 10.36 10.27
CA TRP A 23 -7.89 9.05 9.68
C TRP A 23 -7.25 7.92 10.48
N ALA A 24 -5.96 7.99 10.80
CA ALA A 24 -5.22 6.92 11.47
C ALA A 24 -5.83 6.55 12.82
N SER A 25 -6.19 7.55 13.64
CA SER A 25 -6.83 7.32 14.93
C SER A 25 -8.13 6.51 14.80
N ASN A 26 -8.99 6.89 13.85
CA ASN A 26 -10.25 6.18 13.59
C ASN A 26 -10.02 4.80 12.97
N TYR A 27 -9.07 4.68 12.04
CA TYR A 27 -8.74 3.43 11.36
C TYR A 27 -8.24 2.39 12.35
N TYR A 28 -7.24 2.71 13.17
CA TYR A 28 -6.68 1.74 14.11
C TYR A 28 -7.67 1.36 15.22
N GLN A 29 -8.53 2.27 15.66
CA GLN A 29 -9.62 1.93 16.57
C GLN A 29 -10.58 0.88 15.97
N LEU A 30 -10.84 0.99 14.65
CA LEU A 30 -11.74 0.07 13.95
C LEU A 30 -11.11 -1.30 13.72
N VAL A 31 -9.80 -1.38 13.47
CA VAL A 31 -9.17 -2.58 12.89
C VAL A 31 -8.06 -3.19 13.73
N SER A 32 -7.77 -2.70 14.94
CA SER A 32 -6.60 -3.06 15.75
C SER A 32 -6.40 -4.56 15.95
N ASP A 33 -7.47 -5.32 16.11
CA ASP A 33 -7.48 -6.77 16.38
C ASP A 33 -7.64 -7.64 15.13
N LYS A 34 -7.67 -7.05 13.92
CA LYS A 34 -7.92 -7.78 12.69
C LYS A 34 -6.63 -8.22 11.99
N PRO A 35 -6.67 -9.34 11.24
CA PRO A 35 -5.59 -9.69 10.32
C PRO A 35 -5.37 -8.60 9.26
N PRO A 36 -4.13 -8.42 8.74
CA PRO A 36 -3.81 -7.32 7.82
C PRO A 36 -4.77 -7.19 6.62
N ILE A 37 -5.12 -8.28 5.94
CA ILE A 37 -6.05 -8.18 4.79
C ILE A 37 -7.45 -7.72 5.22
N GLU A 38 -7.90 -8.08 6.41
CA GLU A 38 -9.18 -7.61 6.93
C GLU A 38 -9.09 -6.14 7.37
N LYS A 39 -7.93 -5.67 7.83
CA LYS A 39 -7.66 -4.24 8.06
C LYS A 39 -7.80 -3.44 6.76
N ALA A 40 -7.23 -3.93 5.65
CA ALA A 40 -7.38 -3.29 4.34
C ALA A 40 -8.85 -3.20 3.92
N ILE A 41 -9.57 -4.32 4.00
CA ILE A 41 -10.98 -4.42 3.59
C ILE A 41 -11.87 -3.52 4.46
N LEU A 42 -11.77 -3.62 5.78
CA LEU A 42 -12.60 -2.83 6.69
C LEU A 42 -12.27 -1.34 6.61
N GLY A 43 -10.98 -1.01 6.53
CA GLY A 43 -10.52 0.38 6.36
C GLY A 43 -11.05 0.99 5.07
N GLY A 44 -10.91 0.30 3.93
CA GLY A 44 -11.45 0.75 2.65
C GLY A 44 -12.98 0.89 2.66
N PHE A 45 -13.68 -0.10 3.22
CA PHE A 45 -15.15 -0.09 3.34
C PHE A 45 -15.68 1.08 4.17
N SER A 46 -14.90 1.61 5.09
CA SER A 46 -15.28 2.70 5.99
C SER A 46 -14.91 4.09 5.47
N CYS A 47 -14.21 4.19 4.34
CA CYS A 47 -13.73 5.45 3.77
C CYS A 47 -14.63 5.96 2.65
N GLN A 48 -14.72 7.30 2.53
CA GLN A 48 -15.30 7.99 1.36
C GLN A 48 -14.25 8.48 0.37
N GLN A 49 -12.96 8.54 0.76
CA GLN A 49 -11.88 9.14 0.01
C GLN A 49 -10.89 8.07 -0.43
N PHE A 50 -10.51 8.10 -1.72
CA PHE A 50 -9.54 7.18 -2.31
C PHE A 50 -8.19 7.21 -1.62
N SER A 51 -7.75 8.39 -1.20
CA SER A 51 -6.50 8.58 -0.48
C SER A 51 -6.44 7.73 0.79
N PHE A 52 -7.53 7.68 1.55
CA PHE A 52 -7.57 6.91 2.80
C PHE A 52 -7.89 5.43 2.59
N ALA A 53 -8.59 5.08 1.52
CA ALA A 53 -8.68 3.67 1.11
C ALA A 53 -7.29 3.15 0.68
N PHE A 54 -6.50 3.94 -0.06
CA PHE A 54 -5.10 3.63 -0.33
C PHE A 54 -4.32 3.41 0.97
N MET A 55 -4.41 4.36 1.91
CA MET A 55 -3.72 4.28 3.19
C MET A 55 -4.08 3.02 3.98
N ALA A 56 -5.37 2.62 3.99
CA ALA A 56 -5.81 1.39 4.66
C ALA A 56 -5.13 0.15 4.06
N GLY A 57 -5.08 0.03 2.73
CA GLY A 57 -4.39 -1.05 2.05
C GLY A 57 -2.87 -1.02 2.26
N TYR A 58 -2.26 0.16 2.16
CA TYR A 58 -0.82 0.35 2.33
C TYR A 58 -0.35 0.02 3.77
N GLN A 59 -1.06 0.51 4.79
CA GLN A 59 -0.73 0.20 6.19
C GLN A 59 -0.96 -1.29 6.50
N ALA A 60 -2.01 -1.90 5.97
CA ALA A 60 -2.24 -3.33 6.10
C ALA A 60 -1.10 -4.16 5.47
N ALA A 61 -0.60 -3.76 4.30
CA ALA A 61 0.55 -4.39 3.67
C ALA A 61 1.82 -4.24 4.51
N LEU A 62 2.06 -3.05 5.10
CA LEU A 62 3.19 -2.83 5.99
C LEU A 62 3.11 -3.66 7.27
N GLU A 63 1.94 -3.78 7.88
CA GLU A 63 1.77 -4.65 9.05
C GLU A 63 1.97 -6.13 8.74
N HIS A 64 1.54 -6.58 7.55
CA HIS A 64 1.82 -7.95 7.11
C HIS A 64 3.31 -8.21 6.93
N MET A 65 4.02 -7.27 6.31
CA MET A 65 5.46 -7.39 6.02
C MET A 65 6.32 -7.23 7.27
N PHE A 66 5.92 -6.38 8.20
CA PHE A 66 6.69 -6.00 9.39
C PHE A 66 5.86 -6.17 10.68
N PRO A 67 5.42 -7.41 11.00
CA PRO A 67 4.45 -7.67 12.08
C PRO A 67 4.99 -7.34 13.48
N THR A 68 6.30 -7.27 13.64
CA THR A 68 6.96 -6.96 14.93
C THR A 68 7.22 -5.48 15.14
N ILE A 69 7.02 -4.64 14.12
CA ILE A 69 7.26 -3.20 14.22
C ILE A 69 5.94 -2.51 14.58
N ALA A 70 5.88 -2.01 15.81
CA ALA A 70 4.82 -1.16 16.37
C ALA A 70 3.44 -1.33 15.68
N PRO A 71 2.63 -2.33 16.05
CA PRO A 71 1.30 -2.51 15.48
C PRO A 71 0.43 -1.27 15.75
N ASN A 72 -0.42 -0.93 14.78
CA ASN A 72 -1.33 0.22 14.85
C ASN A 72 -0.64 1.59 14.92
N GLU A 73 0.57 1.69 14.39
CA GLU A 73 1.28 2.96 14.17
C GLU A 73 1.62 3.13 12.69
N LEU A 74 1.65 4.38 12.21
CA LEU A 74 1.88 4.68 10.80
C LEU A 74 3.31 4.35 10.37
N LYS A 75 3.42 3.56 9.32
CA LYS A 75 4.68 3.13 8.72
C LYS A 75 4.83 3.64 7.29
N ALA A 76 6.07 3.79 6.84
CA ALA A 76 6.37 4.01 5.43
C ALA A 76 7.55 3.16 4.97
N LEU A 77 7.43 2.54 3.79
CA LEU A 77 8.51 1.84 3.12
C LEU A 77 9.29 2.82 2.22
N CYS A 78 10.53 3.12 2.60
CA CYS A 78 11.37 4.13 1.99
C CYS A 78 12.37 3.48 1.01
N VAL A 79 11.90 3.14 -0.18
CA VAL A 79 12.71 2.51 -1.25
C VAL A 79 13.09 3.51 -2.32
N SER A 80 12.14 4.32 -2.78
CA SER A 80 12.30 5.21 -3.93
C SER A 80 13.31 6.33 -3.69
N GLU A 81 14.14 6.59 -4.70
CA GLU A 81 15.08 7.71 -4.78
C GLU A 81 14.86 8.44 -6.11
N GLU A 82 15.58 9.52 -6.37
CA GLU A 82 15.45 10.31 -7.61
C GLU A 82 15.54 9.45 -8.87
N LYS A 83 16.46 8.47 -8.89
CA LYS A 83 16.65 7.52 -10.01
C LYS A 83 15.73 6.28 -9.95
N GLY A 84 14.75 6.27 -9.04
CA GLY A 84 13.80 5.19 -8.84
C GLY A 84 14.19 4.21 -7.74
N GLY A 85 13.40 3.13 -7.59
CA GLY A 85 13.56 2.10 -6.54
C GLY A 85 14.14 0.76 -7.03
N HIS A 86 14.78 0.74 -8.21
CA HIS A 86 15.44 -0.48 -8.67
C HIS A 86 16.72 -0.74 -7.85
N PRO A 87 17.06 -2.01 -7.48
CA PRO A 87 18.23 -2.32 -6.64
C PRO A 87 19.54 -1.67 -7.10
N LYS A 88 19.75 -1.60 -8.41
CA LYS A 88 20.96 -0.95 -8.99
C LYS A 88 20.93 0.57 -8.89
N ALA A 89 19.77 1.18 -8.66
CA ALA A 89 19.61 2.63 -8.57
C ALA A 89 19.75 3.16 -7.14
N ILE A 90 19.76 2.27 -6.12
CA ILE A 90 19.86 2.67 -4.72
C ILE A 90 21.20 3.34 -4.45
N GLN A 91 21.12 4.58 -3.98
CA GLN A 91 22.28 5.40 -3.60
C GLN A 91 22.46 5.52 -2.09
N THR A 92 21.38 5.45 -1.31
CA THR A 92 21.42 5.46 0.16
C THR A 92 22.39 4.39 0.66
N THR A 93 23.35 4.78 1.51
CA THR A 93 24.42 3.91 2.03
C THR A 93 24.34 3.75 3.54
N LEU A 94 24.70 2.56 4.03
CA LEU A 94 24.99 2.27 5.42
C LEU A 94 26.46 1.80 5.52
N ILE A 95 27.34 2.68 6.02
CA ILE A 95 28.78 2.45 6.17
C ILE A 95 29.16 2.88 7.59
N ASP A 96 29.95 2.09 8.29
CA ASP A 96 30.42 2.37 9.67
C ASP A 96 29.24 2.71 10.60
N ASN A 97 28.12 2.00 10.47
CA ASN A 97 26.88 2.24 11.22
C ASN A 97 26.29 3.65 11.03
N GLN A 98 26.61 4.32 9.93
CA GLN A 98 26.06 5.62 9.55
C GLN A 98 25.26 5.51 8.26
N LEU A 99 23.99 5.94 8.31
CA LEU A 99 23.09 5.96 7.18
C LEU A 99 23.12 7.33 6.50
N ASN A 100 23.37 7.32 5.20
CA ASN A 100 23.47 8.53 4.38
C ASN A 100 22.66 8.38 3.10
N GLY A 101 21.85 9.37 2.74
CA GLY A 101 21.11 9.39 1.49
C GLY A 101 19.83 10.22 1.52
N LEU A 102 19.07 10.12 0.42
CA LEU A 102 17.81 10.82 0.23
C LEU A 102 16.77 9.85 -0.32
N LYS A 103 15.67 9.66 0.40
CA LYS A 103 14.50 8.93 -0.06
C LYS A 103 13.39 9.90 -0.47
N THR A 104 12.65 9.50 -1.51
CA THR A 104 11.54 10.30 -2.05
C THR A 104 10.22 9.53 -1.93
N TYR A 105 9.10 10.27 -2.01
CA TYR A 105 7.75 9.70 -1.94
C TYR A 105 7.47 8.91 -0.66
N ILE A 106 7.86 9.49 0.50
CA ILE A 106 7.51 8.91 1.79
C ILE A 106 6.02 9.13 2.02
N THR A 107 5.24 8.07 1.90
CA THR A 107 3.79 8.08 2.16
C THR A 107 3.51 8.41 3.62
N ALA A 108 2.50 9.21 3.89
CA ALA A 108 2.17 9.86 5.16
C ALA A 108 3.13 11.01 5.55
N GLY A 109 4.25 11.23 4.85
CA GLY A 109 5.13 12.36 5.10
C GLY A 109 5.48 12.52 6.58
N SER A 110 5.33 13.71 7.13
CA SER A 110 5.63 14.01 8.53
C SER A 110 4.69 13.34 9.56
N ASP A 111 3.63 12.67 9.12
CA ASP A 111 2.71 11.96 10.02
C ASP A 111 3.19 10.52 10.31
N VAL A 112 4.16 10.00 9.55
CA VAL A 112 4.74 8.66 9.76
C VAL A 112 5.44 8.54 11.11
N GLU A 113 5.30 7.39 11.75
CA GLU A 113 5.99 7.09 13.03
C GLU A 113 7.21 6.16 12.81
N HIS A 114 7.15 5.28 11.80
CA HIS A 114 8.20 4.30 11.51
C HIS A 114 8.57 4.29 10.03
N LEU A 115 9.86 4.41 9.76
CA LEU A 115 10.44 4.46 8.42
C LEU A 115 11.25 3.18 8.16
N LEU A 116 10.91 2.43 7.12
CA LEU A 116 11.60 1.21 6.69
C LEU A 116 12.49 1.58 5.50
N VAL A 117 13.77 1.83 5.74
CA VAL A 117 14.68 2.42 4.77
C VAL A 117 15.54 1.36 4.09
N LEU A 118 15.41 1.23 2.77
CA LEU A 118 16.29 0.38 1.96
C LEU A 118 17.63 1.11 1.69
N CYS A 119 18.74 0.49 2.04
CA CYS A 119 20.08 1.03 1.80
C CYS A 119 21.04 -0.06 1.28
N LYS A 120 22.15 0.36 0.69
CA LYS A 120 23.26 -0.53 0.33
C LYS A 120 24.38 -0.42 1.38
N THR A 121 25.05 -1.51 1.64
CA THR A 121 26.28 -1.53 2.48
C THR A 121 27.53 -1.48 1.61
N ASP A 122 28.70 -1.39 2.21
CA ASP A 122 30.01 -1.54 1.59
C ASP A 122 30.32 -3.00 1.18
N LYS A 123 29.54 -3.97 1.68
CA LYS A 123 29.73 -5.39 1.38
C LYS A 123 29.20 -5.76 0.00
N VAL A 124 29.90 -6.67 -0.65
CA VAL A 124 29.51 -7.26 -1.94
C VAL A 124 29.15 -8.72 -1.72
N VAL A 125 27.94 -9.11 -2.12
CA VAL A 125 27.43 -10.48 -2.05
C VAL A 125 27.02 -10.92 -3.46
N ASN A 126 27.58 -12.02 -3.95
CA ASN A 126 27.33 -12.54 -5.31
C ASN A 126 27.54 -11.47 -6.41
N GLY A 127 28.62 -10.67 -6.30
CA GLY A 127 28.97 -9.62 -7.26
C GLY A 127 28.07 -8.40 -7.27
N ARG A 128 27.22 -8.19 -6.25
CA ARG A 128 26.32 -7.05 -6.10
C ARG A 128 26.44 -6.43 -4.71
N PRO A 129 26.26 -5.10 -4.58
CA PRO A 129 26.15 -4.49 -3.26
C PRO A 129 25.07 -5.18 -2.42
N GLN A 130 25.40 -5.52 -1.18
CA GLN A 130 24.43 -6.03 -0.23
C GLN A 130 23.41 -4.94 0.10
N LEU A 131 22.12 -5.30 0.07
CA LEU A 131 21.04 -4.40 0.46
C LEU A 131 20.50 -4.78 1.83
N LYS A 132 20.27 -3.77 2.67
CA LYS A 132 19.72 -3.91 4.01
C LYS A 132 18.45 -3.07 4.17
N MET A 133 17.55 -3.53 5.03
CA MET A 133 16.41 -2.77 5.48
C MET A 133 16.69 -2.26 6.89
N VAL A 134 16.58 -0.95 7.09
CA VAL A 134 16.79 -0.27 8.37
C VAL A 134 15.46 0.26 8.87
N HIS A 135 15.13 0.00 10.12
CA HIS A 135 13.99 0.60 10.79
C HIS A 135 14.45 1.87 11.54
N LEU A 136 13.89 3.00 11.15
CA LEU A 136 14.09 4.29 11.82
C LEU A 136 12.79 4.73 12.49
N PRO A 137 12.82 5.13 13.76
CA PRO A 137 11.70 5.86 14.35
C PRO A 137 11.63 7.29 13.80
N LYS A 138 10.48 7.91 13.86
CA LYS A 138 10.30 9.34 13.60
C LYS A 138 11.24 10.17 14.47
N GLY A 139 11.86 11.17 13.84
CA GLY A 139 12.78 12.05 14.55
C GLY A 139 14.13 11.42 14.91
N ALA A 140 14.51 10.33 14.23
CA ALA A 140 15.86 9.77 14.37
C ALA A 140 16.92 10.85 14.14
N GLU A 141 18.02 10.75 14.89
CA GLU A 141 19.11 11.73 14.85
C GLU A 141 19.62 11.94 13.43
N ASN A 142 19.94 13.20 13.07
CA ASN A 142 20.48 13.58 11.76
C ASN A 142 19.58 13.17 10.57
N THR A 143 18.25 13.17 10.79
CA THR A 143 17.25 12.99 9.74
C THR A 143 16.42 14.24 9.57
N GLU A 144 16.04 14.55 8.33
CA GLU A 144 15.11 15.61 8.00
C GLU A 144 14.02 15.06 7.07
N LEU A 145 12.77 15.21 7.47
CA LEU A 145 11.60 14.80 6.68
C LEU A 145 10.82 16.06 6.26
N THR A 146 10.88 16.38 4.97
CA THR A 146 10.20 17.54 4.37
C THR A 146 9.01 17.08 3.54
N ASN A 147 7.85 17.72 3.74
CA ASN A 147 6.64 17.40 2.98
C ASN A 147 6.63 18.10 1.62
N PHE A 148 5.92 17.48 0.66
CA PHE A 148 5.52 18.08 -0.62
C PHE A 148 4.12 17.59 -1.01
N GLU A 149 3.46 18.35 -1.88
CA GLU A 149 2.12 18.03 -2.37
C GLU A 149 2.18 17.23 -3.67
N LEU A 150 1.25 16.26 -3.79
CA LEU A 150 0.95 15.59 -5.06
C LEU A 150 -0.31 16.20 -5.69
N SER A 151 -0.44 16.06 -7.00
CA SER A 151 -1.67 16.46 -7.72
C SER A 151 -2.87 15.53 -7.46
N PHE A 152 -2.66 14.44 -6.73
CA PHE A 152 -3.63 13.44 -6.30
C PHE A 152 -3.33 13.07 -4.84
N MET A 153 -4.25 12.39 -4.16
CA MET A 153 -4.11 12.05 -2.72
C MET A 153 -3.74 13.27 -1.86
N LYS A 154 -4.42 14.37 -2.08
CA LYS A 154 -4.07 15.66 -1.44
C LYS A 154 -4.20 15.65 0.08
N GLU A 155 -5.04 14.78 0.62
CA GLU A 155 -5.29 14.61 2.04
C GLU A 155 -4.15 13.85 2.75
N VAL A 156 -3.33 13.12 1.97
CA VAL A 156 -2.20 12.35 2.49
C VAL A 156 -0.90 13.06 2.17
N LYS A 157 -0.20 13.50 3.19
CA LYS A 157 1.12 14.10 3.03
C LYS A 157 2.08 13.12 2.37
N HIS A 158 2.96 13.65 1.54
CA HIS A 158 4.10 12.92 1.00
C HIS A 158 5.38 13.67 1.33
N GLY A 159 6.48 12.93 1.53
CA GLY A 159 7.71 13.56 1.99
C GLY A 159 8.96 13.05 1.28
N LYS A 160 10.06 13.77 1.54
CA LYS A 160 11.44 13.37 1.27
C LYS A 160 12.15 13.21 2.60
N LEU A 161 12.89 12.12 2.76
CA LEU A 161 13.69 11.84 3.95
C LEU A 161 15.19 12.00 3.60
N ALA A 162 15.81 13.03 4.11
CA ALA A 162 17.26 13.20 4.08
C ALA A 162 17.89 12.58 5.33
N MET A 163 19.01 11.91 5.15
CA MET A 163 19.78 11.24 6.20
C MET A 163 21.26 11.63 6.02
N SER A 164 21.87 12.18 7.07
CA SER A 164 23.25 12.72 7.03
C SER A 164 24.02 12.22 8.24
N ASN A 165 24.76 11.12 8.07
CA ASN A 165 25.46 10.43 9.17
C ASN A 165 24.48 10.02 10.30
N THR A 166 23.31 9.57 9.94
CA THR A 166 22.30 9.07 10.89
C THR A 166 22.84 7.81 11.57
N PRO A 167 23.06 7.82 12.89
CA PRO A 167 23.61 6.66 13.61
C PRO A 167 22.61 5.51 13.63
N ILE A 168 23.09 4.30 13.33
CA ILE A 168 22.29 3.07 13.31
C ILE A 168 22.87 2.08 14.30
N VAL A 169 22.01 1.48 15.12
CA VAL A 169 22.36 0.38 16.00
C VAL A 169 21.86 -0.96 15.46
N ASP A 170 22.47 -2.06 15.86
CA ASP A 170 22.17 -3.40 15.32
C ASP A 170 20.69 -3.79 15.44
N SER A 171 20.00 -3.35 16.47
CA SER A 171 18.57 -3.62 16.67
C SER A 171 17.65 -2.95 15.64
N GLN A 172 18.16 -1.97 14.91
CA GLN A 172 17.45 -1.29 13.81
C GLN A 172 17.64 -1.99 12.46
N LEU A 173 18.61 -2.92 12.36
CA LEU A 173 18.86 -3.69 11.15
C LEU A 173 17.94 -4.90 11.07
N LEU A 174 17.10 -4.95 10.04
CA LEU A 174 16.30 -6.13 9.80
C LEU A 174 17.16 -7.26 9.23
N SER A 175 16.81 -8.49 9.58
CA SER A 175 17.50 -9.70 9.08
C SER A 175 17.33 -9.86 7.57
N GLY A 176 18.20 -10.62 6.91
CA GLY A 176 18.09 -10.93 5.48
C GLY A 176 18.55 -9.82 4.54
N ASP A 177 18.12 -9.92 3.28
CA ASP A 177 18.40 -8.94 2.21
C ASP A 177 17.24 -7.94 2.09
N GLY A 178 17.57 -6.66 2.13
CA GLY A 178 16.57 -5.57 2.13
C GLY A 178 15.69 -5.52 0.88
N PHE A 179 16.17 -6.01 -0.27
CA PHE A 179 15.38 -6.00 -1.49
C PHE A 179 14.60 -7.30 -1.69
N SER A 180 15.28 -8.46 -1.67
CA SER A 180 14.63 -9.75 -1.97
C SER A 180 13.63 -10.18 -0.90
N ASP A 181 13.90 -9.87 0.36
CA ASP A 181 13.06 -10.33 1.47
C ASP A 181 11.97 -9.31 1.84
N TYR A 182 12.13 -8.02 1.46
CA TYR A 182 11.19 -6.95 1.82
C TYR A 182 10.68 -6.16 0.61
N ALA A 183 11.52 -5.35 -0.05
CA ALA A 183 11.05 -4.41 -1.05
C ALA A 183 10.41 -5.06 -2.28
N LYS A 184 10.91 -6.23 -2.70
CA LYS A 184 10.39 -6.97 -3.85
C LYS A 184 9.04 -7.65 -3.56
N PRO A 185 8.88 -8.45 -2.49
CA PRO A 185 7.58 -9.05 -2.17
C PRO A 185 6.54 -8.02 -1.73
N PHE A 186 6.96 -6.91 -1.10
CA PHE A 186 6.06 -5.83 -0.71
C PHE A 186 5.23 -5.30 -1.87
N ARG A 187 5.77 -5.21 -3.08
CA ARG A 187 5.04 -4.73 -4.26
C ARG A 187 3.80 -5.57 -4.58
N THR A 188 3.92 -6.90 -4.48
CA THR A 188 2.78 -7.80 -4.69
C THR A 188 1.78 -7.72 -3.54
N LEU A 189 2.29 -7.64 -2.33
CA LEU A 189 1.49 -7.48 -1.12
C LEU A 189 0.70 -6.16 -1.12
N GLU A 190 1.35 -5.06 -1.50
CA GLU A 190 0.72 -3.74 -1.67
C GLU A 190 -0.38 -3.79 -2.74
N ASP A 191 -0.13 -4.37 -3.91
CA ASP A 191 -1.13 -4.53 -4.96
C ASP A 191 -2.38 -5.27 -4.46
N ILE A 192 -2.20 -6.35 -3.69
CA ILE A 192 -3.31 -7.13 -3.11
C ILE A 192 -4.07 -6.31 -2.07
N CYS A 193 -3.37 -5.71 -1.10
CA CYS A 193 -4.02 -5.01 0.01
C CYS A 193 -4.67 -3.69 -0.43
N VAL A 194 -4.01 -2.90 -1.27
CA VAL A 194 -4.58 -1.65 -1.81
C VAL A 194 -5.74 -1.95 -2.75
N GLY A 195 -5.61 -2.97 -3.61
CA GLY A 195 -6.71 -3.44 -4.44
C GLY A 195 -7.93 -3.85 -3.61
N ALA A 196 -7.71 -4.60 -2.52
CA ALA A 196 -8.78 -5.00 -1.62
C ALA A 196 -9.46 -3.81 -0.92
N ALA A 197 -8.70 -2.80 -0.50
CA ALA A 197 -9.25 -1.60 0.12
C ALA A 197 -10.10 -0.78 -0.87
N TYR A 198 -9.63 -0.57 -2.10
CA TYR A 198 -10.40 0.11 -3.14
C TYR A 198 -11.69 -0.62 -3.50
N GLN A 199 -11.62 -1.94 -3.70
CA GLN A 199 -12.80 -2.74 -4.01
C GLN A 199 -13.81 -2.76 -2.86
N ALA A 200 -13.34 -2.76 -1.62
CA ALA A 200 -14.20 -2.67 -0.45
C ALA A 200 -14.91 -1.31 -0.37
N MET A 201 -14.23 -0.20 -0.67
CA MET A 201 -14.82 1.14 -0.76
C MET A 201 -15.91 1.19 -1.86
N LEU A 202 -15.63 0.62 -3.03
CA LEU A 202 -16.59 0.57 -4.13
C LEU A 202 -17.77 -0.35 -3.81
N LEU A 203 -17.56 -1.46 -3.10
CA LEU A 203 -18.64 -2.32 -2.60
C LEU A 203 -19.54 -1.55 -1.63
N ARG A 204 -18.98 -0.70 -0.76
CA ARG A 204 -19.77 0.17 0.13
C ARG A 204 -20.65 1.12 -0.66
N GLN A 205 -20.12 1.78 -1.69
CA GLN A 205 -20.91 2.65 -2.58
C GLN A 205 -22.01 1.87 -3.28
N ALA A 206 -21.68 0.68 -3.79
CA ALA A 206 -22.66 -0.20 -4.46
C ALA A 206 -23.81 -0.62 -3.54
N MET A 207 -23.53 -0.86 -2.27
CA MET A 207 -24.53 -1.21 -1.27
C MET A 207 -25.40 0.00 -0.87
N GLU A 208 -24.81 1.16 -0.61
CA GLU A 208 -25.53 2.36 -0.20
C GLU A 208 -26.45 2.90 -1.28
N HIS A 209 -25.99 2.84 -2.52
CA HIS A 209 -26.72 3.34 -3.70
C HIS A 209 -27.51 2.25 -4.43
N GLN A 210 -27.60 1.04 -3.87
CA GLN A 210 -28.40 -0.07 -4.40
C GLN A 210 -28.10 -0.36 -5.88
N TRP A 211 -26.81 -0.41 -6.25
CA TRP A 211 -26.42 -0.83 -7.60
C TRP A 211 -26.91 -2.24 -7.88
N ALA A 212 -26.99 -2.62 -9.15
CA ALA A 212 -27.49 -3.92 -9.56
C ALA A 212 -26.79 -5.08 -8.83
N ASP A 213 -27.56 -6.13 -8.48
CA ASP A 213 -27.08 -7.26 -7.68
C ASP A 213 -25.88 -7.95 -8.32
N ASP A 214 -25.92 -8.17 -9.64
CA ASP A 214 -24.84 -8.79 -10.38
C ASP A 214 -23.53 -8.00 -10.30
N LEU A 215 -23.57 -6.68 -10.34
CA LEU A 215 -22.38 -5.84 -10.19
C LEU A 215 -21.85 -5.90 -8.76
N ARG A 216 -22.72 -5.87 -7.75
CA ARG A 216 -22.32 -6.02 -6.34
C ARG A 216 -21.68 -7.38 -6.09
N ASP A 217 -22.24 -8.45 -6.64
CA ASP A 217 -21.72 -9.81 -6.51
C ASP A 217 -20.35 -9.95 -7.19
N GLN A 218 -20.14 -9.33 -8.36
CA GLN A 218 -18.86 -9.35 -9.06
C GLN A 218 -17.77 -8.54 -8.30
N ILE A 219 -18.11 -7.39 -7.73
CA ILE A 219 -17.17 -6.63 -6.86
C ILE A 219 -16.81 -7.47 -5.63
N LEU A 220 -17.80 -8.10 -5.02
CA LEU A 220 -17.60 -8.96 -3.86
C LEU A 220 -16.74 -10.19 -4.19
N PHE A 221 -16.98 -10.86 -5.32
CA PHE A 221 -16.15 -11.97 -5.81
C PHE A 221 -14.71 -11.54 -6.01
N SER A 222 -14.50 -10.39 -6.65
CA SER A 222 -13.18 -9.82 -6.90
C SER A 222 -12.43 -9.54 -5.57
N LEU A 223 -13.11 -8.95 -4.60
CA LEU A 223 -12.59 -8.68 -3.26
C LEU A 223 -12.18 -9.98 -2.52
N PHE A 224 -13.01 -11.03 -2.60
CA PHE A 224 -12.68 -12.34 -2.02
C PHE A 224 -11.51 -13.01 -2.72
N SER A 225 -11.38 -12.82 -4.03
CA SER A 225 -10.25 -13.32 -4.80
C SER A 225 -8.94 -12.72 -4.30
N LEU A 226 -8.87 -11.40 -4.06
CA LEU A 226 -7.71 -10.73 -3.47
C LEU A 226 -7.41 -11.25 -2.06
N LYS A 227 -8.44 -11.43 -1.22
CA LYS A 227 -8.25 -12.00 0.13
C LYS A 227 -7.60 -13.38 0.08
N ASN A 228 -8.01 -14.24 -0.85
CA ASN A 228 -7.48 -15.60 -1.00
C ASN A 228 -6.07 -15.60 -1.61
N LEU A 229 -5.76 -14.67 -2.50
CA LEU A 229 -4.42 -14.53 -3.08
C LEU A 229 -3.35 -14.25 -2.04
N LEU A 230 -3.67 -13.59 -0.95
CA LEU A 230 -2.72 -13.31 0.13
C LEU A 230 -2.25 -14.59 0.87
N ALA A 231 -2.98 -15.70 0.75
CA ALA A 231 -2.55 -16.98 1.31
C ALA A 231 -1.47 -17.69 0.47
N LEU A 232 -1.20 -17.20 -0.75
CA LEU A 232 -0.18 -17.74 -1.64
C LEU A 232 1.18 -17.07 -1.40
N PRO A 233 2.30 -17.74 -1.73
CA PRO A 233 3.62 -17.11 -1.65
C PRO A 233 3.71 -15.91 -2.60
N LEU A 234 4.07 -14.73 -2.08
CA LEU A 234 4.02 -13.44 -2.78
C LEU A 234 4.86 -13.37 -4.07
N LEU A 235 5.91 -14.17 -4.19
CA LEU A 235 6.82 -14.18 -5.34
C LEU A 235 6.63 -15.39 -6.26
N ASP A 236 5.62 -16.21 -5.99
CA ASP A 236 5.30 -17.39 -6.82
C ASP A 236 4.67 -16.98 -8.15
N GLN A 237 4.95 -17.75 -9.21
CA GLN A 237 4.44 -17.50 -10.56
C GLN A 237 2.91 -17.54 -10.60
N ASN A 238 2.30 -18.51 -9.91
CA ASN A 238 0.84 -18.62 -9.84
C ASN A 238 0.21 -17.39 -9.21
N THR A 239 0.81 -16.84 -8.12
CA THR A 239 0.34 -15.62 -7.49
C THR A 239 0.30 -14.45 -8.47
N HIS A 240 1.36 -14.27 -9.27
CA HIS A 240 1.40 -13.18 -10.25
C HIS A 240 0.41 -13.37 -11.40
N ILE A 241 0.20 -14.61 -11.86
CA ILE A 241 -0.76 -14.91 -12.93
C ILE A 241 -2.20 -14.71 -12.44
N LEU A 242 -2.52 -15.24 -11.25
CA LEU A 242 -3.85 -15.11 -10.66
C LEU A 242 -4.18 -13.67 -10.28
N LEU A 243 -3.20 -12.91 -9.77
CA LEU A 243 -3.40 -11.48 -9.47
C LEU A 243 -3.67 -10.68 -10.75
N ALA A 244 -2.94 -10.95 -11.83
CA ALA A 244 -3.18 -10.29 -13.11
C ALA A 244 -4.55 -10.65 -13.68
N ALA A 245 -4.97 -11.90 -13.62
CA ALA A 245 -6.31 -12.33 -14.06
C ALA A 245 -7.42 -11.68 -13.22
N GLN A 246 -7.19 -11.53 -11.92
CA GLN A 246 -8.12 -10.83 -11.02
C GLN A 246 -8.20 -9.33 -11.38
N ASP A 247 -7.07 -8.67 -11.61
CA ASP A 247 -7.02 -7.27 -12.04
C ASP A 247 -7.74 -7.06 -13.38
N ASP A 248 -7.47 -7.92 -14.38
CA ASP A 248 -8.14 -7.89 -15.69
C ASP A 248 -9.67 -8.06 -15.58
N ASN A 249 -10.12 -8.93 -14.65
CA ASN A 249 -11.55 -9.12 -14.40
C ASN A 249 -12.18 -7.89 -13.72
N PHE A 250 -11.48 -7.29 -12.76
CA PHE A 250 -11.96 -6.09 -12.11
C PHE A 250 -11.99 -4.87 -13.07
N GLU A 251 -10.98 -4.73 -13.91
CA GLU A 251 -10.93 -3.65 -14.92
C GLU A 251 -12.15 -3.68 -15.86
N LYS A 252 -12.69 -4.86 -16.20
CA LYS A 252 -13.92 -5.00 -17.01
C LYS A 252 -15.16 -4.45 -16.30
N LEU A 253 -15.16 -4.33 -14.98
CA LEU A 253 -16.26 -3.77 -14.20
C LEU A 253 -16.22 -2.24 -14.15
N LEU A 254 -15.05 -1.64 -14.38
CA LEU A 254 -14.86 -0.19 -14.22
C LEU A 254 -15.85 0.66 -15.02
N PRO A 255 -16.20 0.37 -16.31
CA PRO A 255 -17.18 1.16 -17.04
C PRO A 255 -18.57 1.18 -16.36
N SER A 256 -19.01 0.03 -15.85
CA SER A 256 -20.28 -0.07 -15.11
C SER A 256 -20.21 0.64 -13.76
N ILE A 257 -19.09 0.49 -13.05
CA ILE A 257 -18.83 1.20 -11.78
C ILE A 257 -18.86 2.72 -12.01
N GLU A 258 -18.15 3.23 -13.03
CA GLU A 258 -18.11 4.66 -13.35
C GLU A 258 -19.50 5.20 -13.70
N SER A 259 -20.28 4.47 -14.48
CA SER A 259 -21.65 4.85 -14.81
C SER A 259 -22.53 4.97 -13.57
N ASN A 260 -22.41 4.01 -12.64
CA ASN A 260 -23.18 4.03 -11.40
C ASN A 260 -22.70 5.15 -10.45
N ILE A 261 -21.40 5.39 -10.33
CA ILE A 261 -20.85 6.52 -9.55
C ILE A 261 -21.44 7.84 -10.10
N GLU A 262 -21.40 8.04 -11.41
CA GLU A 262 -21.91 9.25 -12.02
C GLU A 262 -23.42 9.42 -11.79
N ALA A 263 -24.18 8.36 -11.86
CA ALA A 263 -25.63 8.41 -11.67
C ALA A 263 -26.04 8.61 -10.22
N THR A 264 -25.36 7.98 -9.24
CA THR A 264 -25.94 7.81 -7.91
C THR A 264 -25.10 8.38 -6.76
N SER A 265 -23.77 8.53 -6.92
CA SER A 265 -22.90 8.95 -5.83
C SER A 265 -23.00 10.46 -5.55
N SER A 266 -22.55 10.86 -4.36
CA SER A 266 -22.50 12.27 -3.95
C SER A 266 -21.49 13.09 -4.79
N ALA A 267 -21.70 14.39 -4.92
CA ALA A 267 -20.77 15.26 -5.64
C ALA A 267 -19.33 15.23 -5.10
N PRO A 268 -19.07 15.21 -3.79
CA PRO A 268 -17.72 15.03 -3.25
C PRO A 268 -17.08 13.71 -3.66
N PHE A 269 -17.81 12.58 -3.63
CA PHE A 269 -17.27 11.28 -4.04
C PHE A 269 -16.93 11.26 -5.54
N LYS A 270 -17.79 11.83 -6.41
CA LYS A 270 -17.52 11.96 -7.84
C LYS A 270 -16.24 12.76 -8.12
N ALA A 271 -16.06 13.88 -7.43
CA ALA A 271 -14.86 14.70 -7.56
C ALA A 271 -13.59 13.94 -7.15
N ASP A 272 -13.65 13.22 -6.01
CA ASP A 272 -12.56 12.40 -5.52
C ASP A 272 -12.26 11.23 -6.48
N TRP A 273 -13.28 10.56 -7.00
CA TRP A 273 -13.14 9.53 -8.04
C TRP A 273 -12.39 10.07 -9.25
N GLN A 274 -12.83 11.18 -9.84
CA GLN A 274 -12.20 11.74 -11.04
C GLN A 274 -10.73 12.13 -10.79
N MET A 275 -10.40 12.62 -9.61
CA MET A 275 -9.03 12.98 -9.24
C MET A 275 -8.12 11.76 -9.06
N ASN A 276 -8.65 10.69 -8.41
CA ASN A 276 -7.84 9.62 -7.84
C ASN A 276 -7.99 8.26 -8.54
N LYS A 277 -9.00 8.04 -9.41
CA LYS A 277 -9.23 6.74 -10.10
C LYS A 277 -8.00 6.19 -10.83
N LYS A 278 -7.09 7.05 -11.28
CA LYS A 278 -5.82 6.65 -11.88
C LYS A 278 -4.93 5.82 -10.96
N LEU A 279 -5.16 5.88 -9.64
CA LEU A 279 -4.44 5.08 -8.64
C LEU A 279 -4.73 3.59 -8.78
N ILE A 280 -5.91 3.21 -9.31
CA ILE A 280 -6.27 1.80 -9.56
C ILE A 280 -5.28 1.17 -10.57
N GLY A 281 -4.83 1.94 -11.57
CA GLY A 281 -3.83 1.51 -12.56
C GLY A 281 -2.37 1.82 -12.18
N LEU A 282 -2.14 2.36 -10.98
CA LEU A 282 -0.79 2.68 -10.54
C LEU A 282 0.03 1.38 -10.42
N GLY A 283 1.19 1.33 -11.09
CA GLY A 283 2.03 0.13 -11.08
C GLY A 283 1.77 -0.87 -12.21
N ASN A 284 0.82 -0.65 -13.13
CA ASN A 284 0.48 -1.58 -14.23
C ASN A 284 1.71 -2.02 -15.03
N LYS A 285 2.68 -1.12 -15.30
CA LYS A 285 3.93 -1.47 -15.97
C LYS A 285 4.74 -2.53 -15.19
N SER A 286 4.83 -2.39 -13.88
CA SER A 286 5.52 -3.35 -13.01
C SER A 286 4.77 -4.67 -12.89
N LYS A 287 3.43 -4.61 -12.84
CA LYS A 287 2.55 -5.79 -12.83
C LYS A 287 2.71 -6.58 -14.14
N ALA A 288 2.67 -5.91 -15.29
CA ALA A 288 2.88 -6.54 -16.60
C ALA A 288 4.24 -7.22 -16.72
N ALA A 289 5.31 -6.60 -16.20
CA ALA A 289 6.64 -7.20 -16.21
C ALA A 289 6.72 -8.47 -15.32
N ARG A 290 6.06 -8.47 -14.13
CA ARG A 290 5.96 -9.64 -13.26
C ARG A 290 5.17 -10.76 -13.93
N LEU A 291 4.04 -10.43 -14.56
CA LEU A 291 3.21 -11.39 -15.31
C LEU A 291 3.97 -12.04 -16.46
N ALA A 292 4.65 -11.24 -17.30
CA ALA A 292 5.44 -11.76 -18.41
C ALA A 292 6.50 -12.75 -17.93
N LYS A 293 7.23 -12.40 -16.88
CA LYS A 293 8.22 -13.29 -16.26
C LYS A 293 7.58 -14.56 -15.67
N ALA A 294 6.44 -14.45 -15.01
CA ALA A 294 5.75 -15.60 -14.43
C ALA A 294 5.27 -16.59 -15.50
N ARG A 295 4.73 -16.08 -16.62
CA ARG A 295 4.30 -16.89 -17.76
C ARG A 295 5.47 -17.63 -18.40
N SER A 296 6.59 -16.94 -18.64
CA SER A 296 7.81 -17.57 -19.17
C SER A 296 8.33 -18.71 -18.28
N LEU A 297 8.30 -18.54 -16.96
CA LEU A 297 8.77 -19.56 -16.02
C LEU A 297 7.80 -20.76 -15.85
N LEU A 298 6.52 -20.57 -16.15
CA LEU A 298 5.51 -21.63 -15.93
C LEU A 298 5.17 -22.40 -17.20
N PHE A 299 5.25 -21.76 -18.38
CA PHE A 299 4.74 -22.32 -19.65
C PHE A 299 5.81 -22.52 -20.71
N GLU A 300 7.03 -22.01 -20.51
CA GLU A 300 8.19 -22.17 -21.38
C GLU A 300 9.33 -22.96 -20.67
#